data_778578bbb073b637accff018eeff9c40
#
_entry.id   778578bbb073b637accff018eeff9c40
#
_cell.length_a   1.000
_cell.length_b   1.000
_cell.length_c   1.000
_cell.angle_alpha   90.00
_cell.angle_beta   90.00
_cell.angle_gamma   90.00
#
_symmetry.space_group_name_H-M   'P 1'
#
loop_
_entity.id
_entity.type
_entity.pdbx_description
1 polymer ?
#
loop_
_entity_poly.entity_id
_entity_poly.type
_entity_poly.pdbx_seq_one_letter_code
_entity_poly.pdbx_strand_id
1 'polypeptide(L)'
;MRNRSANRATLCTAVALLIFSLSAVALGAPRATLGDRAHARTSANSSPIPGVLGVDHFGITVPNVAQARDWFVNVLGCVAPLQFGPIFDPNGSLMRRLVGVHPRAVIDQIVELRCGTGSSIELFQYTAPHQNQTWAKNSDFAGHHVALYVTDIGQAVAYLEHQPGVQKFLGPFPVTDGPAAGQTINYFKTFFGLYIELISYPNGMAYETTATTRLWNPADVGATPWTTGLPGLLGVDHFGMTVPDIAKARAWLESTLGCSAPLNFGPIFDPVGDLMTQLVDVNPRAVIRHISELRCGANGANIELFQYSSPDQDKRTPLNSDWAGNHFAVYVTNIDTAAAAMTGRGARPFVGPFPVTGGPAAGQSINYYLPPLGHYLELISYPNGMAYEATAPIPLWSPRKPGG
;
A
#
# COMPACT_ATOMS: atom_id res chain seq x y z
N MET A 1 5.32 42.04 35.30
CA MET A 1 4.05 41.46 34.95
C MET A 1 3.49 42.19 33.73
N ARG A 2 3.65 41.66 32.54
CA ARG A 2 2.95 42.10 31.33
C ARG A 2 2.73 40.86 30.44
N ASN A 3 1.46 40.67 30.10
CA ASN A 3 0.87 39.64 29.26
C ASN A 3 1.62 39.37 27.95
N ARG A 4 1.88 38.08 27.67
CA ARG A 4 2.14 37.54 26.34
C ARG A 4 1.22 36.34 26.10
N SER A 5 -0.02 36.63 25.76
CA SER A 5 -0.95 35.66 25.24
C SER A 5 -1.84 36.36 24.20
N ALA A 6 -1.40 36.36 22.96
CA ALA A 6 -2.21 36.57 21.77
C ALA A 6 -1.27 36.55 20.55
N ASN A 7 -1.21 35.42 19.85
CA ASN A 7 -0.86 35.30 18.42
C ASN A 7 -0.67 33.83 18.01
N ARG A 8 -1.71 33.04 18.18
CA ARG A 8 -1.76 31.67 17.57
C ARG A 8 -3.02 31.39 16.74
N ALA A 9 -3.90 32.37 16.56
CA ALA A 9 -5.19 32.13 15.90
C ALA A 9 -5.31 32.69 14.46
N THR A 10 -4.24 33.21 13.86
CA THR A 10 -4.36 33.92 12.56
C THR A 10 -3.60 33.27 11.41
N LEU A 11 -2.99 32.10 11.60
CA LEU A 11 -2.22 31.44 10.54
C LEU A 11 -2.99 30.34 9.78
N CYS A 12 -4.15 29.91 10.25
CA CYS A 12 -4.90 28.83 9.60
C CYS A 12 -5.78 29.25 8.42
N THR A 13 -5.97 30.55 8.17
CA THR A 13 -6.94 31.02 7.15
C THR A 13 -6.32 31.43 5.82
N ALA A 14 -5.01 31.39 5.69
CA ALA A 14 -4.32 31.88 4.48
C ALA A 14 -3.83 30.77 3.52
N VAL A 15 -3.91 29.49 3.89
CA VAL A 15 -3.38 28.39 3.07
C VAL A 15 -4.43 27.77 2.12
N ALA A 16 -5.71 28.07 2.32
CA ALA A 16 -6.79 27.45 1.54
C ALA A 16 -7.07 28.11 0.16
N LEU A 17 -6.33 29.13 -0.26
CA LEU A 17 -6.69 29.97 -1.41
C LEU A 17 -5.72 29.91 -2.61
N LEU A 18 -4.83 28.94 -2.70
CA LEU A 18 -3.81 28.90 -3.76
C LEU A 18 -3.83 27.66 -4.67
N ILE A 19 -4.91 26.90 -4.65
CA ILE A 19 -5.07 25.77 -5.57
C ILE A 19 -6.33 26.02 -6.40
N PHE A 20 -6.31 26.83 -7.43
CA PHE A 20 -7.15 26.79 -8.63
C PHE A 20 -7.26 28.15 -9.30
N SER A 21 -6.48 28.37 -10.36
CA SER A 21 -6.93 29.08 -11.55
C SER A 21 -5.87 28.99 -12.65
N LEU A 22 -6.03 28.06 -13.56
CA LEU A 22 -5.48 28.16 -14.93
C LEU A 22 -6.42 27.44 -15.88
N SER A 23 -7.31 28.24 -16.44
CA SER A 23 -8.20 27.85 -17.52
C SER A 23 -7.43 27.60 -18.80
N ALA A 24 -7.83 26.57 -19.52
CA ALA A 24 -7.29 26.12 -20.79
C ALA A 24 -7.37 27.22 -21.88
N VAL A 25 -6.25 27.44 -22.56
CA VAL A 25 -6.22 28.06 -23.90
C VAL A 25 -5.83 26.94 -24.87
N ALA A 26 -6.79 26.57 -25.71
CA ALA A 26 -6.55 25.67 -26.82
C ALA A 26 -5.89 26.43 -27.98
N LEU A 27 -4.68 26.00 -28.36
CA LEU A 27 -4.06 26.40 -29.62
C LEU A 27 -3.82 25.16 -30.46
N GLY A 28 -4.47 25.13 -31.62
CA GLY A 28 -4.33 24.06 -32.59
C GLY A 28 -2.96 24.03 -33.25
N ALA A 29 -2.48 22.83 -33.54
CA ALA A 29 -1.30 22.59 -34.34
C ALA A 29 -1.53 21.48 -35.39
N PRO A 30 -0.81 21.48 -36.49
CA PRO A 30 -1.22 20.78 -37.71
C PRO A 30 -0.82 19.31 -37.74
N ARG A 31 -1.61 18.54 -38.47
CA ARG A 31 -1.43 17.14 -38.81
C ARG A 31 -0.17 16.90 -39.61
N ALA A 32 0.71 16.02 -39.13
CA ALA A 32 1.74 15.38 -39.94
C ALA A 32 1.43 13.89 -40.03
N THR A 33 1.20 13.42 -41.24
CA THR A 33 1.07 12.01 -41.62
C THR A 33 2.45 11.37 -41.73
N LEU A 34 2.71 10.29 -40.99
CA LEU A 34 3.84 9.39 -41.26
C LEU A 34 3.42 7.93 -41.02
N GLY A 35 3.76 7.15 -41.98
CA GLY A 35 3.38 5.81 -42.34
C GLY A 35 3.32 4.76 -41.22
N ASP A 36 2.28 3.96 -41.31
CA ASP A 36 2.04 2.71 -40.62
C ASP A 36 3.16 1.70 -40.90
N ARG A 37 3.97 1.41 -39.88
CA ARG A 37 4.59 0.11 -39.74
C ARG A 37 3.81 -0.67 -38.68
N ALA A 38 2.91 -1.53 -39.17
CA ALA A 38 2.21 -2.50 -38.34
C ALA A 38 3.22 -3.44 -37.68
N HIS A 39 3.54 -3.20 -36.43
CA HIS A 39 4.07 -4.24 -35.56
C HIS A 39 2.85 -5.10 -35.18
N ALA A 40 2.90 -6.38 -35.60
CA ALA A 40 1.95 -7.40 -35.17
C ALA A 40 1.92 -7.42 -33.64
N ARG A 41 0.92 -6.79 -33.05
CA ARG A 41 0.54 -7.00 -31.65
C ARG A 41 -0.03 -8.41 -31.59
N THR A 42 0.75 -9.34 -31.02
CA THR A 42 0.16 -10.56 -30.47
C THR A 42 -1.02 -10.14 -29.60
N SER A 43 -2.19 -10.70 -29.87
CA SER A 43 -3.41 -10.44 -29.10
C SER A 43 -3.13 -10.80 -27.64
N ALA A 44 -2.81 -9.77 -26.85
CA ALA A 44 -2.74 -9.93 -25.40
C ALA A 44 -4.13 -10.39 -24.93
N ASN A 45 -4.19 -11.42 -24.08
CA ASN A 45 -5.39 -11.87 -23.39
C ASN A 45 -6.15 -10.64 -22.88
N SER A 46 -7.29 -10.35 -23.46
CA SER A 46 -8.04 -9.13 -23.20
C SER A 46 -8.78 -9.15 -21.85
N SER A 47 -8.89 -10.31 -21.21
CA SER A 47 -9.57 -10.48 -19.92
C SER A 47 -8.57 -10.55 -18.77
N PRO A 48 -8.88 -10.03 -17.58
CA PRO A 48 -8.07 -10.18 -16.38
C PRO A 48 -7.78 -11.65 -16.02
N ILE A 49 -6.78 -11.88 -15.16
CA ILE A 49 -6.54 -13.23 -14.64
C ILE A 49 -7.76 -13.68 -13.83
N PRO A 50 -8.13 -14.98 -13.91
CA PRO A 50 -9.35 -15.47 -13.27
C PRO A 50 -9.20 -15.59 -11.75
N GLY A 51 -10.32 -15.45 -11.05
CA GLY A 51 -10.46 -15.80 -9.64
C GLY A 51 -9.88 -14.79 -8.64
N VAL A 52 -9.55 -13.59 -9.05
CA VAL A 52 -9.14 -12.49 -8.14
C VAL A 52 -10.30 -12.12 -7.22
N LEU A 53 -10.12 -12.28 -5.90
CA LEU A 53 -11.11 -11.88 -4.90
C LEU A 53 -10.77 -10.52 -4.27
N GLY A 54 -9.50 -10.17 -4.14
CA GLY A 54 -9.06 -8.91 -3.58
C GLY A 54 -7.62 -8.95 -3.06
N VAL A 55 -7.19 -7.84 -2.49
CA VAL A 55 -5.88 -7.74 -1.83
C VAL A 55 -5.95 -8.50 -0.50
N ASP A 56 -5.04 -9.44 -0.34
CA ASP A 56 -4.97 -10.31 0.85
C ASP A 56 -4.12 -9.67 1.96
N HIS A 57 -2.89 -9.32 1.62
CA HIS A 57 -1.96 -8.65 2.53
C HIS A 57 -0.98 -7.75 1.79
N PHE A 58 -0.25 -6.94 2.58
CA PHE A 58 0.89 -6.16 2.15
C PHE A 58 2.11 -6.55 2.97
N GLY A 59 3.13 -7.08 2.30
CA GLY A 59 4.37 -7.52 2.92
C GLY A 59 5.43 -6.43 2.94
N ILE A 60 6.07 -6.24 4.10
CA ILE A 60 7.05 -5.18 4.33
C ILE A 60 8.25 -5.75 5.07
N THR A 61 9.45 -5.47 4.58
CA THR A 61 10.69 -5.81 5.28
C THR A 61 11.08 -4.71 6.26
N VAL A 62 11.15 -5.08 7.54
CA VAL A 62 11.47 -4.18 8.66
C VAL A 62 12.84 -4.54 9.29
N PRO A 63 13.52 -3.58 9.95
CA PRO A 63 14.80 -3.83 10.62
C PRO A 63 14.75 -4.88 11.71
N ASN A 64 13.65 -4.93 12.48
CA ASN A 64 13.42 -5.86 13.58
C ASN A 64 11.94 -6.20 13.65
N VAL A 65 11.59 -7.41 13.25
CA VAL A 65 10.19 -7.85 13.17
C VAL A 65 9.53 -7.97 14.55
N ALA A 66 10.28 -8.36 15.59
CA ALA A 66 9.73 -8.47 16.94
C ALA A 66 9.32 -7.10 17.49
N GLN A 67 10.19 -6.09 17.34
CA GLN A 67 9.88 -4.73 17.77
C GLN A 67 8.72 -4.11 16.95
N ALA A 68 8.69 -4.33 15.64
CA ALA A 68 7.61 -3.87 14.80
C ALA A 68 6.28 -4.53 15.16
N ARG A 69 6.26 -5.87 15.31
CA ARG A 69 5.08 -6.62 15.79
C ARG A 69 4.57 -6.07 17.13
N ASP A 70 5.47 -5.89 18.10
CA ASP A 70 5.09 -5.41 19.43
C ASP A 70 4.50 -4.01 19.38
N TRP A 71 4.99 -3.15 18.47
CA TRP A 71 4.40 -1.84 18.23
C TRP A 71 2.98 -1.97 17.65
N PHE A 72 2.77 -2.77 16.61
CA PHE A 72 1.45 -2.98 16.02
C PHE A 72 0.45 -3.56 17.03
N VAL A 73 0.89 -4.50 17.86
CA VAL A 73 0.02 -5.14 18.86
C VAL A 73 -0.29 -4.17 20.02
N ASN A 74 0.72 -3.52 20.59
CA ASN A 74 0.54 -2.72 21.80
C ASN A 74 0.03 -1.30 21.52
N VAL A 75 0.36 -0.72 20.37
CA VAL A 75 -0.05 0.64 20.02
C VAL A 75 -1.32 0.64 19.19
N LEU A 76 -1.39 -0.15 18.13
CA LEU A 76 -2.58 -0.16 17.26
C LEU A 76 -3.66 -1.14 17.71
N GLY A 77 -3.32 -2.11 18.58
CA GLY A 77 -4.23 -3.16 19.03
C GLY A 77 -4.37 -4.32 18.04
N CYS A 78 -3.49 -4.43 17.03
CA CYS A 78 -3.50 -5.53 16.08
C CYS A 78 -3.24 -6.88 16.77
N VAL A 79 -3.66 -7.97 16.15
CA VAL A 79 -3.28 -9.33 16.57
C VAL A 79 -2.29 -9.94 15.58
N ALA A 80 -1.40 -10.82 16.05
CA ALA A 80 -0.36 -11.48 15.28
C ALA A 80 -0.57 -13.01 15.29
N PRO A 81 -1.59 -13.53 14.62
CA PRO A 81 -1.97 -14.94 14.73
C PRO A 81 -1.04 -15.90 13.97
N LEU A 82 -0.27 -15.40 13.01
CA LEU A 82 0.62 -16.21 12.19
C LEU A 82 2.06 -15.72 12.29
N GLN A 83 2.97 -16.61 12.70
CA GLN A 83 4.40 -16.35 12.80
C GLN A 83 5.17 -17.60 12.43
N PHE A 84 6.20 -17.47 11.61
CA PHE A 84 7.05 -18.59 11.20
C PHE A 84 8.41 -18.11 10.68
N GLY A 85 9.32 -19.05 10.47
CA GLY A 85 10.71 -18.85 10.05
C GLY A 85 11.64 -19.70 10.93
N PRO A 86 12.96 -19.74 10.64
CA PRO A 86 13.59 -19.14 9.48
C PRO A 86 13.35 -19.90 8.16
N ILE A 87 13.44 -19.20 7.02
CA ILE A 87 13.38 -19.78 5.68
C ILE A 87 14.68 -19.43 4.94
N PHE A 88 15.38 -20.42 4.46
CA PHE A 88 16.65 -20.27 3.74
C PHE A 88 17.00 -21.51 2.92
N ASP A 89 17.93 -21.33 2.01
CA ASP A 89 18.49 -22.43 1.20
C ASP A 89 20.02 -22.34 1.24
N PRO A 90 20.69 -23.12 2.09
CA PRO A 90 22.13 -22.95 2.34
C PRO A 90 23.01 -23.29 1.13
N ASN A 91 22.55 -24.13 0.22
CA ASN A 91 23.35 -24.66 -0.89
C ASN A 91 22.75 -24.35 -2.27
N GLY A 92 21.48 -24.06 -2.35
CA GLY A 92 20.76 -23.87 -3.60
C GLY A 92 20.56 -22.41 -3.98
N SER A 93 19.51 -22.17 -4.74
CA SER A 93 19.12 -20.86 -5.22
C SER A 93 17.63 -20.55 -5.00
N LEU A 94 17.00 -21.25 -4.06
CA LEU A 94 15.56 -21.11 -3.80
C LEU A 94 15.18 -19.66 -3.52
N MET A 95 15.91 -18.98 -2.65
CA MET A 95 15.62 -17.58 -2.27
C MET A 95 15.60 -16.64 -3.49
N ARG A 96 16.53 -16.82 -4.43
CA ARG A 96 16.51 -16.05 -5.69
C ARG A 96 15.33 -16.42 -6.58
N ARG A 97 15.04 -17.71 -6.70
CA ARG A 97 14.00 -18.20 -7.59
C ARG A 97 12.60 -17.96 -7.07
N LEU A 98 12.39 -17.98 -5.75
CA LEU A 98 11.09 -17.86 -5.11
C LEU A 98 10.68 -16.38 -4.90
N VAL A 99 11.56 -15.57 -4.31
CA VAL A 99 11.24 -14.19 -3.89
C VAL A 99 12.21 -13.13 -4.44
N GLY A 100 13.10 -13.50 -5.36
CA GLY A 100 13.94 -12.55 -6.10
C GLY A 100 15.12 -11.93 -5.36
N VAL A 101 15.47 -12.45 -4.18
CA VAL A 101 16.55 -11.91 -3.34
C VAL A 101 17.88 -12.65 -3.53
N HIS A 102 18.94 -12.24 -2.83
CA HIS A 102 20.22 -12.93 -2.88
C HIS A 102 20.06 -14.41 -2.50
N PRO A 103 20.71 -15.37 -3.18
CA PRO A 103 20.52 -16.80 -2.89
C PRO A 103 20.93 -17.22 -1.47
N ARG A 104 21.80 -16.42 -0.81
CA ARG A 104 22.20 -16.62 0.61
C ARG A 104 21.37 -15.78 1.57
N ALA A 105 20.31 -15.12 1.13
CA ALA A 105 19.39 -14.44 2.02
C ALA A 105 18.66 -15.45 2.92
N VAL A 106 18.43 -15.04 4.13
CA VAL A 106 17.60 -15.75 5.11
C VAL A 106 16.40 -14.85 5.41
N ILE A 107 15.20 -15.38 5.33
CA ILE A 107 14.05 -14.80 6.01
C ILE A 107 14.15 -15.28 7.45
N ASP A 108 14.58 -14.40 8.34
CA ASP A 108 14.77 -14.78 9.75
C ASP A 108 13.43 -15.08 10.40
N GLN A 109 12.43 -14.25 10.12
CA GLN A 109 11.06 -14.40 10.62
C GLN A 109 10.07 -13.69 9.73
N ILE A 110 8.86 -14.24 9.66
CA ILE A 110 7.64 -13.64 9.11
C ILE A 110 6.61 -13.53 10.24
N VAL A 111 5.91 -12.41 10.29
CA VAL A 111 4.79 -12.17 11.19
C VAL A 111 3.65 -11.54 10.40
N GLU A 112 2.51 -12.19 10.36
CA GLU A 112 1.31 -11.58 9.79
C GLU A 112 0.38 -11.04 10.87
N LEU A 113 -0.11 -9.81 10.61
CA LEU A 113 -0.90 -9.00 11.52
C LEU A 113 -2.30 -8.77 10.94
N ARG A 114 -3.30 -8.94 11.77
CA ARG A 114 -4.65 -8.44 11.53
C ARG A 114 -4.86 -7.17 12.33
N CYS A 115 -5.16 -6.07 11.64
CA CYS A 115 -5.47 -4.77 12.24
C CYS A 115 -6.90 -4.36 11.88
N GLY A 116 -7.87 -4.95 12.56
CA GLY A 116 -9.28 -4.74 12.25
C GLY A 116 -9.79 -5.57 11.07
N THR A 117 -10.61 -4.96 10.22
CA THR A 117 -11.17 -5.55 9.00
C THR A 117 -10.38 -5.09 7.78
N GLY A 118 -10.28 -5.93 6.76
CA GLY A 118 -9.50 -5.67 5.55
C GLY A 118 -8.17 -6.40 5.55
N SER A 119 -7.38 -6.13 4.51
CA SER A 119 -6.13 -6.84 4.21
C SER A 119 -5.17 -6.86 5.39
N SER A 120 -4.44 -7.94 5.51
CA SER A 120 -3.44 -8.14 6.56
C SER A 120 -2.14 -7.37 6.26
N ILE A 121 -1.30 -7.20 7.27
CA ILE A 121 0.05 -6.63 7.14
C ILE A 121 1.03 -7.76 7.45
N GLU A 122 1.92 -8.06 6.52
CA GLU A 122 2.94 -9.09 6.70
C GLU A 122 4.30 -8.45 6.93
N LEU A 123 4.93 -8.71 8.04
CA LEU A 123 6.25 -8.19 8.40
C LEU A 123 7.33 -9.25 8.17
N PHE A 124 8.37 -8.86 7.45
CA PHE A 124 9.56 -9.67 7.23
C PHE A 124 10.76 -9.11 7.96
N GLN A 125 11.58 -9.98 8.48
CA GLN A 125 12.98 -9.66 8.79
C GLN A 125 13.88 -10.54 7.92
N TYR A 126 14.82 -9.89 7.21
CA TYR A 126 15.81 -10.57 6.40
C TYR A 126 17.22 -10.31 6.92
N THR A 127 18.05 -11.34 6.81
CA THR A 127 19.51 -11.22 6.78
C THR A 127 19.98 -11.56 5.37
N ALA A 128 20.56 -10.61 4.65
CA ALA A 128 20.99 -10.83 3.27
C ALA A 128 22.32 -10.14 2.96
N PRO A 129 23.22 -10.78 2.15
CA PRO A 129 24.37 -10.09 1.61
C PRO A 129 23.95 -8.86 0.79
N HIS A 130 24.64 -7.73 1.02
CA HIS A 130 24.41 -6.47 0.32
C HIS A 130 22.99 -5.88 0.51
N GLN A 131 22.32 -6.22 1.61
CA GLN A 131 21.03 -5.65 1.98
C GLN A 131 21.13 -4.12 2.07
N ASN A 132 20.24 -3.40 1.40
CA ASN A 132 20.09 -1.97 1.63
C ASN A 132 19.37 -1.76 2.96
N GLN A 133 20.02 -1.08 3.89
CA GLN A 133 19.50 -0.81 5.25
C GLN A 133 19.06 0.65 5.41
N THR A 134 18.74 1.33 4.31
CA THR A 134 18.18 2.68 4.32
C THR A 134 16.69 2.59 4.07
N TRP A 135 15.89 3.17 4.97
CA TRP A 135 14.44 3.25 4.78
C TRP A 135 14.11 4.26 3.68
N ALA A 136 13.17 3.90 2.80
CA ALA A 136 12.74 4.75 1.71
C ALA A 136 11.84 5.90 2.20
N LYS A 137 11.95 7.06 1.57
CA LYS A 137 10.97 8.14 1.69
C LYS A 137 9.73 7.83 0.86
N ASN A 138 8.58 8.43 1.17
CA ASN A 138 7.37 8.28 0.35
C ASN A 138 7.60 8.62 -1.12
N SER A 139 8.50 9.55 -1.43
CA SER A 139 8.83 9.95 -2.81
C SER A 139 9.74 8.97 -3.56
N ASP A 140 10.41 8.03 -2.90
CA ASP A 140 11.32 7.07 -3.52
C ASP A 140 10.56 5.92 -4.21
N PHE A 141 11.19 5.21 -5.17
CA PHE A 141 10.53 4.08 -5.85
C PHE A 141 10.25 2.88 -4.93
N ALA A 142 10.89 2.84 -3.75
CA ALA A 142 10.55 1.92 -2.66
C ALA A 142 9.53 2.51 -1.68
N GLY A 143 9.14 3.78 -1.86
CA GLY A 143 8.28 4.50 -0.94
C GLY A 143 6.89 3.87 -0.86
N HIS A 144 6.41 3.71 0.38
CA HIS A 144 5.09 3.15 0.65
C HIS A 144 4.58 3.59 2.02
N HIS A 145 3.29 3.45 2.23
CA HIS A 145 2.62 3.64 3.51
C HIS A 145 1.45 2.67 3.67
N VAL A 146 1.00 2.52 4.90
CA VAL A 146 -0.21 1.78 5.26
C VAL A 146 -1.25 2.76 5.78
N ALA A 147 -2.42 2.80 5.18
CA ALA A 147 -3.53 3.63 5.63
C ALA A 147 -4.51 2.83 6.49
N LEU A 148 -4.86 3.40 7.62
CA LEU A 148 -5.78 2.84 8.60
C LEU A 148 -7.03 3.72 8.69
N TYR A 149 -8.19 3.12 8.40
CA TYR A 149 -9.45 3.82 8.56
C TYR A 149 -9.83 3.91 10.04
N VAL A 150 -10.12 5.13 10.50
CA VAL A 150 -10.58 5.40 11.86
C VAL A 150 -11.90 6.18 11.84
N THR A 151 -12.80 5.89 12.79
CA THR A 151 -14.12 6.53 12.88
C THR A 151 -14.05 7.97 13.38
N ASP A 152 -13.03 8.30 14.19
CA ASP A 152 -12.77 9.63 14.73
C ASP A 152 -11.28 9.94 14.62
N ILE A 153 -10.91 10.67 13.57
CA ILE A 153 -9.50 10.97 13.30
C ILE A 153 -8.90 11.89 14.37
N GLY A 154 -9.70 12.75 15.01
CA GLY A 154 -9.22 13.63 16.07
C GLY A 154 -8.76 12.84 17.30
N GLN A 155 -9.56 11.89 17.75
CA GLN A 155 -9.20 11.00 18.86
C GLN A 155 -8.03 10.08 18.51
N ALA A 156 -8.03 9.52 17.30
CA ALA A 156 -6.95 8.64 16.84
C ALA A 156 -5.61 9.36 16.75
N VAL A 157 -5.59 10.58 16.21
CA VAL A 157 -4.39 11.43 16.14
C VAL A 157 -3.90 11.80 17.53
N ALA A 158 -4.79 12.27 18.42
CA ALA A 158 -4.43 12.62 19.80
C ALA A 158 -3.85 11.42 20.59
N TYR A 159 -4.31 10.21 20.30
CA TYR A 159 -3.75 8.99 20.88
C TYR A 159 -2.35 8.69 20.32
N LEU A 160 -2.24 8.66 18.97
CA LEU A 160 -1.04 8.17 18.30
C LEU A 160 0.16 9.12 18.44
N GLU A 161 -0.07 10.44 18.47
CA GLU A 161 1.01 11.43 18.63
C GLU A 161 1.76 11.34 19.97
N HIS A 162 1.16 10.67 20.97
CA HIS A 162 1.77 10.45 22.29
C HIS A 162 2.42 9.08 22.45
N GLN A 163 2.35 8.23 21.41
CA GLN A 163 2.97 6.90 21.49
C GLN A 163 4.49 6.97 21.30
N PRO A 164 5.25 6.13 22.04
CA PRO A 164 6.69 6.14 21.92
C PRO A 164 7.15 5.74 20.52
N GLY A 165 8.16 6.44 20.01
CA GLY A 165 8.77 6.15 18.71
C GLY A 165 7.89 6.52 17.50
N VAL A 166 6.91 7.39 17.68
CA VAL A 166 6.05 7.90 16.62
C VAL A 166 6.36 9.37 16.34
N GLN A 167 6.62 9.69 15.09
CA GLN A 167 6.74 11.05 14.60
C GLN A 167 5.44 11.42 13.87
N LYS A 168 4.76 12.46 14.34
CA LYS A 168 3.57 13.02 13.69
C LYS A 168 3.96 14.07 12.67
N PHE A 169 3.25 14.08 11.53
CA PHE A 169 3.32 15.13 10.53
C PHE A 169 2.14 16.10 10.64
N LEU A 170 2.06 17.06 9.73
CA LEU A 170 1.00 18.08 9.71
C LEU A 170 -0.37 17.41 9.58
N GLY A 171 -1.29 17.77 10.46
CA GLY A 171 -2.67 17.28 10.44
C GLY A 171 -3.31 17.29 11.81
N PRO A 172 -4.56 16.84 11.94
CA PRO A 172 -5.43 16.30 10.87
C PRO A 172 -5.63 17.28 9.73
N PHE A 173 -5.46 16.83 8.48
CA PHE A 173 -5.57 17.66 7.28
C PHE A 173 -6.86 17.31 6.52
N PRO A 174 -7.89 18.17 6.53
CA PRO A 174 -9.11 17.96 5.77
C PRO A 174 -8.88 18.26 4.29
N VAL A 175 -9.30 17.36 3.40
CA VAL A 175 -9.34 17.57 1.96
C VAL A 175 -10.69 18.17 1.61
N THR A 176 -10.70 19.44 1.19
CA THR A 176 -11.92 20.22 0.96
C THR A 176 -12.34 20.29 -0.49
N ASP A 177 -11.44 19.99 -1.43
CA ASP A 177 -11.65 20.16 -2.85
C ASP A 177 -11.21 18.92 -3.66
N GLY A 178 -11.71 18.84 -4.89
CA GLY A 178 -11.38 17.75 -5.81
C GLY A 178 -12.10 16.45 -5.51
N PRO A 179 -11.75 15.36 -6.21
CA PRO A 179 -12.47 14.09 -6.10
C PRO A 179 -12.30 13.41 -4.74
N ALA A 180 -11.22 13.70 -4.01
CA ALA A 180 -10.97 13.19 -2.67
C ALA A 180 -11.56 14.07 -1.54
N ALA A 181 -12.31 15.13 -1.89
CA ALA A 181 -12.96 15.98 -0.88
C ALA A 181 -13.93 15.18 -0.01
N GLY A 182 -13.89 15.44 1.29
CA GLY A 182 -14.65 14.71 2.31
C GLY A 182 -13.78 13.83 3.20
N GLN A 183 -12.57 13.49 2.77
CA GLN A 183 -11.62 12.78 3.63
C GLN A 183 -10.83 13.75 4.52
N THR A 184 -10.37 13.23 5.64
CA THR A 184 -9.38 13.86 6.52
C THR A 184 -8.26 12.86 6.76
N ILE A 185 -7.02 13.30 6.66
CA ILE A 185 -5.83 12.44 6.74
C ILE A 185 -4.82 12.97 7.78
N ASN A 186 -3.99 12.09 8.31
CA ASN A 186 -2.76 12.45 9.06
C ASN A 186 -1.69 11.38 8.90
N TYR A 187 -0.51 11.80 8.45
CA TYR A 187 0.64 10.90 8.36
C TYR A 187 1.44 10.87 9.64
N PHE A 188 2.02 9.70 9.89
CA PHE A 188 2.94 9.41 10.97
C PHE A 188 4.09 8.56 10.44
N LYS A 189 5.23 8.58 11.14
CA LYS A 189 6.34 7.68 10.89
C LYS A 189 6.69 6.93 12.17
N THR A 190 6.82 5.63 12.06
CA THR A 190 7.23 4.76 13.17
C THR A 190 8.76 4.80 13.37
N PHE A 191 9.23 4.40 14.55
CA PHE A 191 10.67 4.32 14.84
C PHE A 191 11.44 3.33 13.94
N PHE A 192 10.73 2.37 13.33
CA PHE A 192 11.32 1.43 12.37
C PHE A 192 11.18 1.90 10.91
N GLY A 193 10.67 3.12 10.68
CA GLY A 193 10.68 3.81 9.40
C GLY A 193 9.38 3.77 8.60
N LEU A 194 8.43 2.86 8.91
CA LEU A 194 7.17 2.75 8.18
C LEU A 194 6.30 4.00 8.35
N TYR A 195 5.75 4.48 7.25
CA TYR A 195 4.73 5.51 7.26
C TYR A 195 3.35 4.89 7.48
N ILE A 196 2.61 5.48 8.43
CA ILE A 196 1.22 5.16 8.71
C ILE A 196 0.39 6.39 8.36
N GLU A 197 -0.66 6.18 7.60
CA GLU A 197 -1.70 7.18 7.38
C GLU A 197 -2.92 6.84 8.22
N LEU A 198 -3.46 7.80 8.96
CA LEU A 198 -4.81 7.73 9.49
C LEU A 198 -5.73 8.42 8.50
N ILE A 199 -6.84 7.78 8.14
CA ILE A 199 -7.82 8.31 7.19
C ILE A 199 -9.24 8.15 7.76
N SER A 200 -10.09 9.15 7.50
CA SER A 200 -11.50 9.14 7.88
C SER A 200 -12.32 9.92 6.85
N TYR A 201 -13.39 9.32 6.35
CA TYR A 201 -14.38 9.95 5.44
C TYR A 201 -15.79 9.42 5.74
N PRO A 202 -16.36 9.75 6.93
CA PRO A 202 -17.61 9.16 7.42
C PRO A 202 -18.84 9.49 6.55
N ASN A 203 -18.74 10.52 5.73
CA ASN A 203 -19.81 10.93 4.79
C ASN A 203 -19.49 10.59 3.33
N GLY A 204 -18.46 9.76 3.09
CA GLY A 204 -17.94 9.46 1.77
C GLY A 204 -17.07 10.58 1.17
N MET A 205 -16.55 10.33 -0.01
CA MET A 205 -15.74 11.28 -0.77
C MET A 205 -16.47 11.76 -2.03
N ALA A 206 -16.10 12.95 -2.52
CA ALA A 206 -16.81 13.60 -3.65
C ALA A 206 -16.87 12.73 -4.92
N TYR A 207 -15.80 11.95 -5.23
CA TYR A 207 -15.78 11.06 -6.40
C TYR A 207 -16.92 10.03 -6.40
N GLU A 208 -17.42 9.64 -5.21
CA GLU A 208 -18.46 8.61 -5.07
C GLU A 208 -19.82 9.01 -5.66
N THR A 209 -20.04 10.32 -5.86
CA THR A 209 -21.27 10.85 -6.46
C THR A 209 -21.37 10.56 -7.96
N THR A 210 -20.25 10.30 -8.62
CA THR A 210 -20.17 10.09 -10.08
C THR A 210 -19.55 8.74 -10.47
N ALA A 211 -18.83 8.09 -9.54
CA ALA A 211 -18.15 6.83 -9.81
C ALA A 211 -19.13 5.66 -9.93
N THR A 212 -18.94 4.82 -10.95
CA THR A 212 -19.69 3.55 -11.10
C THR A 212 -19.20 2.45 -10.19
N THR A 213 -17.95 2.55 -9.73
CA THR A 213 -17.33 1.65 -8.77
C THR A 213 -16.78 2.49 -7.62
N ARG A 214 -17.03 2.07 -6.38
CA ARG A 214 -16.44 2.70 -5.20
C ARG A 214 -15.23 1.92 -4.74
N LEU A 215 -14.29 2.60 -4.10
CA LEU A 215 -13.22 1.99 -3.33
C LEU A 215 -13.81 1.12 -2.23
N TRP A 216 -13.07 0.11 -1.83
CA TRP A 216 -13.46 -0.70 -0.68
C TRP A 216 -13.24 0.11 0.61
N ASN A 217 -14.17 -0.03 1.55
CA ASN A 217 -14.11 0.67 2.83
C ASN A 217 -14.48 -0.30 3.94
N PRO A 218 -13.68 -0.44 5.02
CA PRO A 218 -14.03 -1.30 6.15
C PRO A 218 -15.37 -0.94 6.81
N ALA A 219 -15.79 0.32 6.78
CA ALA A 219 -17.08 0.74 7.31
C ALA A 219 -18.26 0.17 6.52
N ASP A 220 -18.14 -0.01 5.22
CA ASP A 220 -19.22 -0.52 4.34
C ASP A 220 -19.54 -2.00 4.57
N VAL A 221 -18.59 -2.76 5.11
CA VAL A 221 -18.78 -4.20 5.44
C VAL A 221 -19.22 -4.43 6.88
N GLY A 222 -19.64 -3.37 7.59
CA GLY A 222 -20.13 -3.47 8.96
C GLY A 222 -19.04 -3.72 9.99
N ALA A 223 -17.79 -3.34 9.70
CA ALA A 223 -16.71 -3.42 10.67
C ALA A 223 -17.04 -2.62 11.93
N THR A 224 -16.70 -3.18 13.08
CA THR A 224 -16.80 -2.50 14.37
C THR A 224 -15.40 -2.13 14.86
N PRO A 225 -15.25 -0.94 15.50
CA PRO A 225 -13.97 -0.55 16.05
C PRO A 225 -13.46 -1.56 17.07
N TRP A 226 -12.17 -1.85 17.02
CA TRP A 226 -11.54 -2.65 18.06
C TRP A 226 -11.49 -1.87 19.37
N THR A 227 -11.66 -2.58 20.48
CA THR A 227 -11.79 -1.98 21.81
C THR A 227 -10.45 -1.68 22.49
N THR A 228 -9.32 -2.12 21.88
CA THR A 228 -7.97 -1.94 22.40
C THR A 228 -7.09 -1.28 21.36
N GLY A 229 -6.07 -0.53 21.80
CA GLY A 229 -5.11 0.15 20.93
C GLY A 229 -5.64 1.46 20.35
N LEU A 230 -5.48 1.64 19.03
CA LEU A 230 -5.82 2.87 18.32
C LEU A 230 -7.35 3.13 18.35
N PRO A 231 -7.80 4.26 18.95
CA PRO A 231 -9.22 4.54 19.05
C PRO A 231 -9.90 4.64 17.69
N GLY A 232 -11.06 3.97 17.57
CA GLY A 232 -11.87 4.01 16.35
C GLY A 232 -11.31 3.24 15.16
N LEU A 233 -10.25 2.46 15.30
CA LEU A 233 -9.70 1.64 14.23
C LEU A 233 -10.73 0.64 13.71
N LEU A 234 -11.11 0.76 12.43
CA LEU A 234 -11.96 -0.21 11.72
C LEU A 234 -11.13 -1.23 10.95
N GLY A 235 -10.03 -0.81 10.33
CA GLY A 235 -9.20 -1.70 9.55
C GLY A 235 -8.24 -0.99 8.60
N VAL A 236 -7.60 -1.78 7.74
CA VAL A 236 -6.72 -1.27 6.69
C VAL A 236 -7.58 -0.79 5.52
N ASP A 237 -7.40 0.47 5.12
CA ASP A 237 -8.11 1.13 4.03
C ASP A 237 -7.40 0.90 2.69
N HIS A 238 -6.14 1.29 2.63
CA HIS A 238 -5.31 1.13 1.44
C HIS A 238 -3.82 0.94 1.77
N PHE A 239 -3.07 0.51 0.75
CA PHE A 239 -1.62 0.50 0.72
C PHE A 239 -1.15 1.48 -0.34
N GLY A 240 -0.44 2.54 0.07
CA GLY A 240 0.12 3.52 -0.84
C GLY A 240 1.49 3.08 -1.33
N MET A 241 1.75 3.23 -2.64
CA MET A 241 3.00 2.83 -3.28
C MET A 241 3.44 3.85 -4.32
N THR A 242 4.72 4.23 -4.29
CA THR A 242 5.30 5.12 -5.30
C THR A 242 5.81 4.32 -6.49
N VAL A 243 5.28 4.63 -7.67
CA VAL A 243 5.60 3.96 -8.93
C VAL A 243 6.33 4.89 -9.91
N PRO A 244 7.18 4.34 -10.79
CA PRO A 244 7.91 5.13 -11.79
C PRO A 244 7.01 5.83 -12.82
N ASP A 245 5.91 5.17 -13.20
CA ASP A 245 4.97 5.63 -14.23
C ASP A 245 3.56 5.14 -13.86
N ILE A 246 2.76 6.05 -13.32
CA ILE A 246 1.43 5.71 -12.79
C ILE A 246 0.46 5.28 -13.89
N ALA A 247 0.57 5.83 -15.09
CA ALA A 247 -0.30 5.45 -16.21
C ALA A 247 -0.06 4.00 -16.63
N LYS A 248 1.22 3.58 -16.70
CA LYS A 248 1.57 2.18 -16.99
C LYS A 248 1.21 1.23 -15.86
N ALA A 249 1.47 1.64 -14.60
CA ALA A 249 1.15 0.83 -13.43
C ALA A 249 -0.36 0.58 -13.34
N ARG A 250 -1.17 1.63 -13.46
CA ARG A 250 -2.63 1.57 -13.48
C ARG A 250 -3.14 0.68 -14.61
N ALA A 251 -2.71 0.93 -15.85
CA ALA A 251 -3.14 0.14 -17.02
C ALA A 251 -2.79 -1.35 -16.86
N TRP A 252 -1.63 -1.65 -16.23
CA TRP A 252 -1.24 -3.02 -15.96
C TRP A 252 -2.15 -3.68 -14.91
N LEU A 253 -2.44 -2.98 -13.79
CA LEU A 253 -3.34 -3.48 -12.75
C LEU A 253 -4.77 -3.68 -13.27
N GLU A 254 -5.30 -2.72 -14.04
CA GLU A 254 -6.63 -2.81 -14.65
C GLU A 254 -6.72 -4.00 -15.63
N SER A 255 -5.76 -4.14 -16.55
CA SER A 255 -5.79 -5.19 -17.58
C SER A 255 -5.41 -6.58 -17.04
N THR A 256 -4.59 -6.66 -15.99
CA THR A 256 -4.09 -7.94 -15.47
C THR A 256 -4.93 -8.46 -14.32
N LEU A 257 -5.20 -7.63 -13.32
CA LEU A 257 -5.93 -8.03 -12.11
C LEU A 257 -7.42 -7.65 -12.17
N GLY A 258 -7.85 -6.87 -13.15
CA GLY A 258 -9.23 -6.41 -13.24
C GLY A 258 -9.56 -5.30 -12.25
N CYS A 259 -8.54 -4.56 -11.78
CA CYS A 259 -8.76 -3.44 -10.88
C CYS A 259 -9.56 -2.33 -11.58
N SER A 260 -10.26 -1.52 -10.80
CA SER A 260 -10.87 -0.27 -11.23
C SER A 260 -10.22 0.88 -10.47
N ALA A 261 -10.00 2.02 -11.13
CA ALA A 261 -9.35 3.20 -10.55
C ALA A 261 -10.34 4.38 -10.48
N PRO A 262 -11.29 4.38 -9.54
CA PRO A 262 -12.33 5.40 -9.47
C PRO A 262 -11.83 6.75 -8.97
N LEU A 263 -10.76 6.77 -8.17
CA LEU A 263 -10.22 8.01 -7.59
C LEU A 263 -8.89 8.36 -8.24
N ASN A 264 -8.81 9.55 -8.86
CA ASN A 264 -7.63 10.04 -9.56
C ASN A 264 -7.53 11.55 -9.39
N PHE A 265 -6.36 12.05 -8.96
CA PHE A 265 -6.14 13.47 -8.77
C PHE A 265 -4.65 13.85 -8.76
N GLY A 266 -4.36 15.14 -8.67
CA GLY A 266 -3.03 15.74 -8.72
C GLY A 266 -2.96 16.82 -9.81
N PRO A 267 -1.87 17.60 -9.89
CA PRO A 267 -0.69 17.52 -9.03
C PRO A 267 -0.88 18.16 -7.66
N ILE A 268 -0.05 17.73 -6.67
CA ILE A 268 0.05 18.35 -5.34
C ILE A 268 1.50 18.79 -5.13
N PHE A 269 1.71 20.05 -4.80
CA PHE A 269 3.05 20.60 -4.57
C PHE A 269 2.97 21.94 -3.84
N ASP A 270 4.10 22.34 -3.26
CA ASP A 270 4.27 23.66 -2.67
C ASP A 270 5.49 24.35 -3.30
N PRO A 271 5.29 25.41 -4.11
CA PRO A 271 6.38 26.02 -4.86
C PRO A 271 7.38 26.81 -3.98
N VAL A 272 6.99 27.27 -2.80
CA VAL A 272 7.79 28.19 -1.98
C VAL A 272 7.92 27.81 -0.51
N GLY A 273 6.91 27.11 0.05
CA GLY A 273 6.86 26.67 1.45
C GLY A 273 7.50 25.30 1.67
N ASP A 274 7.13 24.65 2.75
CA ASP A 274 7.64 23.34 3.18
C ASP A 274 6.50 22.31 3.44
N LEU A 275 5.31 22.57 2.87
CA LEU A 275 4.12 21.74 3.04
C LEU A 275 4.42 20.25 2.74
N MET A 276 5.17 19.97 1.67
CA MET A 276 5.47 18.59 1.29
C MET A 276 6.31 17.86 2.35
N THR A 277 7.21 18.57 3.02
CA THR A 277 7.97 18.01 4.16
C THR A 277 7.08 17.83 5.37
N GLN A 278 6.28 18.85 5.69
CA GLN A 278 5.41 18.83 6.88
C GLN A 278 4.30 17.79 6.77
N LEU A 279 3.75 17.53 5.57
CA LEU A 279 2.61 16.65 5.36
C LEU A 279 3.01 15.19 5.21
N VAL A 280 4.04 14.89 4.39
CA VAL A 280 4.38 13.52 3.95
C VAL A 280 5.88 13.18 4.03
N ASP A 281 6.70 14.00 4.72
CA ASP A 281 8.14 13.76 4.97
C ASP A 281 8.99 13.59 3.69
N VAL A 282 8.72 14.40 2.68
CA VAL A 282 9.51 14.39 1.45
C VAL A 282 10.21 15.73 1.23
N ASN A 283 11.08 15.83 0.24
CA ASN A 283 11.73 17.08 -0.12
C ASN A 283 10.68 18.21 -0.29
N PRO A 284 10.90 19.42 0.23
CA PRO A 284 9.92 20.51 0.12
C PRO A 284 9.60 20.90 -1.34
N ARG A 285 10.49 20.58 -2.28
CA ARG A 285 10.28 20.80 -3.74
C ARG A 285 9.79 19.52 -4.45
N ALA A 286 9.43 18.47 -3.72
CA ALA A 286 8.79 17.31 -4.31
C ALA A 286 7.40 17.70 -4.87
N VAL A 287 7.03 17.04 -5.95
CA VAL A 287 5.72 17.15 -6.58
C VAL A 287 5.10 15.77 -6.63
N ILE A 288 3.96 15.57 -6.02
CA ILE A 288 3.09 14.44 -6.34
C ILE A 288 2.45 14.74 -7.67
N ARG A 289 2.94 14.13 -8.74
CA ARG A 289 2.47 14.37 -10.10
C ARG A 289 1.06 13.89 -10.29
N HIS A 290 0.75 12.73 -9.71
CA HIS A 290 -0.55 12.08 -9.80
C HIS A 290 -0.72 11.06 -8.69
N ILE A 291 -1.95 10.89 -8.23
CA ILE A 291 -2.43 9.85 -7.34
C ILE A 291 -3.54 9.09 -8.08
N SER A 292 -3.53 7.77 -7.97
CA SER A 292 -4.60 6.91 -8.47
C SER A 292 -4.87 5.82 -7.46
N GLU A 293 -6.08 5.77 -6.94
CA GLU A 293 -6.47 4.72 -6.01
C GLU A 293 -7.36 3.69 -6.68
N LEU A 294 -7.01 2.42 -6.51
CA LEU A 294 -7.59 1.29 -7.22
C LEU A 294 -8.21 0.29 -6.26
N ARG A 295 -9.40 -0.16 -6.61
CA ARG A 295 -10.03 -1.34 -6.04
C ARG A 295 -9.72 -2.55 -6.90
N CYS A 296 -9.09 -3.58 -6.31
CA CYS A 296 -8.72 -4.82 -6.99
C CYS A 296 -9.53 -5.98 -6.41
N GLY A 297 -10.59 -6.38 -7.08
CA GLY A 297 -11.52 -7.41 -6.60
C GLY A 297 -12.66 -6.86 -5.75
N ALA A 298 -13.43 -7.78 -5.13
CA ALA A 298 -14.61 -7.42 -4.36
C ALA A 298 -14.28 -6.96 -2.94
N ASN A 299 -13.19 -7.46 -2.36
CA ASN A 299 -12.87 -7.34 -0.95
C ASN A 299 -11.41 -6.98 -0.71
N GLY A 300 -11.10 -6.38 0.44
CA GLY A 300 -9.75 -6.03 0.87
C GLY A 300 -9.35 -4.60 0.55
N ALA A 301 -8.26 -4.18 1.16
CA ALA A 301 -7.72 -2.84 1.06
C ALA A 301 -7.47 -2.43 -0.40
N ASN A 302 -7.57 -1.14 -0.66
CA ASN A 302 -7.27 -0.58 -1.97
C ASN A 302 -5.75 -0.48 -2.20
N ILE A 303 -5.36 -0.25 -3.44
CA ILE A 303 -3.99 0.06 -3.83
C ILE A 303 -3.97 1.53 -4.25
N GLU A 304 -3.23 2.36 -3.53
CA GLU A 304 -3.04 3.75 -3.89
C GLU A 304 -1.67 3.93 -4.55
N LEU A 305 -1.66 4.40 -5.79
CA LEU A 305 -0.45 4.65 -6.56
C LEU A 305 -0.08 6.12 -6.51
N PHE A 306 1.18 6.40 -6.26
CA PHE A 306 1.77 7.73 -6.35
C PHE A 306 2.80 7.80 -7.48
N GLN A 307 2.83 8.90 -8.19
CA GLN A 307 3.97 9.26 -9.02
C GLN A 307 4.57 10.55 -8.51
N TYR A 308 5.76 10.47 -7.97
CA TYR A 308 6.52 11.64 -7.50
C TYR A 308 7.55 12.11 -8.52
N SER A 309 7.86 13.41 -8.41
CA SER A 309 9.08 14.00 -8.94
C SER A 309 9.72 14.76 -7.79
N SER A 310 10.87 14.29 -7.31
CA SER A 310 11.61 14.90 -6.19
C SER A 310 13.08 15.09 -6.56
N PRO A 311 13.72 16.21 -6.14
CA PRO A 311 15.14 16.45 -6.41
C PRO A 311 16.08 15.37 -5.87
N ASP A 312 15.70 14.72 -4.77
CA ASP A 312 16.46 13.73 -4.02
C ASP A 312 15.86 12.33 -4.06
N GLN A 313 15.04 12.02 -5.08
CA GLN A 313 14.35 10.75 -5.24
C GLN A 313 15.32 9.60 -5.49
N ASP A 314 15.28 8.56 -4.65
CA ASP A 314 15.91 7.27 -4.98
C ASP A 314 15.04 6.50 -5.97
N LYS A 315 15.63 6.20 -7.15
CA LYS A 315 14.93 5.52 -8.25
C LYS A 315 15.27 4.04 -8.36
N ARG A 316 15.90 3.47 -7.34
CA ARG A 316 16.18 2.03 -7.32
C ARG A 316 14.91 1.26 -6.94
N THR A 317 14.60 0.22 -7.71
CA THR A 317 13.62 -0.79 -7.29
C THR A 317 14.21 -1.59 -6.12
N PRO A 318 13.54 -1.65 -4.96
CA PRO A 318 14.03 -2.41 -3.81
C PRO A 318 13.97 -3.90 -4.09
N LEU A 319 14.84 -4.67 -3.44
CA LEU A 319 14.65 -6.10 -3.28
C LEU A 319 13.70 -6.35 -2.11
N ASN A 320 12.98 -7.47 -2.11
CA ASN A 320 12.17 -7.87 -0.94
C ASN A 320 13.00 -7.94 0.35
N SER A 321 14.30 -8.23 0.26
CA SER A 321 15.20 -8.29 1.41
C SER A 321 15.73 -6.95 1.91
N ASP A 322 15.56 -5.85 1.17
CA ASP A 322 15.99 -4.51 1.60
C ASP A 322 15.03 -3.95 2.65
N TRP A 323 15.52 -3.04 3.53
CA TRP A 323 14.60 -2.28 4.36
C TRP A 323 13.65 -1.47 3.47
N ALA A 324 12.38 -1.42 3.83
CA ALA A 324 11.29 -0.95 2.97
C ALA A 324 11.06 -1.78 1.69
N GLY A 325 11.75 -2.92 1.50
CA GLY A 325 11.37 -3.90 0.48
C GLY A 325 9.94 -4.38 0.74
N ASN A 326 9.13 -4.45 -0.32
CA ASN A 326 7.71 -4.70 -0.16
C ASN A 326 7.11 -5.50 -1.32
N HIS A 327 5.96 -6.09 -1.04
CA HIS A 327 5.08 -6.69 -2.04
C HIS A 327 3.62 -6.50 -1.62
N PHE A 328 2.72 -6.62 -2.57
CA PHE A 328 1.30 -6.77 -2.30
C PHE A 328 0.83 -8.13 -2.76
N ALA A 329 -0.01 -8.77 -1.96
CA ALA A 329 -0.55 -10.08 -2.27
C ALA A 329 -2.01 -9.97 -2.70
N VAL A 330 -2.36 -10.73 -3.74
CA VAL A 330 -3.71 -10.82 -4.26
C VAL A 330 -4.20 -12.25 -4.12
N TYR A 331 -5.32 -12.43 -3.41
CA TYR A 331 -5.94 -13.73 -3.29
C TYR A 331 -6.61 -14.14 -4.59
N VAL A 332 -6.30 -15.37 -5.05
CA VAL A 332 -6.93 -16.00 -6.20
C VAL A 332 -7.55 -17.34 -5.80
N THR A 333 -8.71 -17.65 -6.36
CA THR A 333 -9.44 -18.90 -6.01
C THR A 333 -8.75 -20.16 -6.51
N ASN A 334 -7.95 -20.06 -7.58
CA ASN A 334 -7.15 -21.15 -8.13
C ASN A 334 -5.82 -20.60 -8.64
N ILE A 335 -4.76 -20.89 -7.91
CA ILE A 335 -3.44 -20.31 -8.19
C ILE A 335 -2.82 -20.84 -9.49
N ASP A 336 -3.05 -22.10 -9.85
CA ASP A 336 -2.49 -22.68 -11.08
C ASP A 336 -3.09 -22.03 -12.33
N THR A 337 -4.41 -21.83 -12.33
CA THR A 337 -5.12 -21.14 -13.41
C THR A 337 -4.71 -19.67 -13.50
N ALA A 338 -4.60 -18.99 -12.36
CA ALA A 338 -4.18 -17.58 -12.32
C ALA A 338 -2.72 -17.42 -12.77
N ALA A 339 -1.80 -18.27 -12.30
CA ALA A 339 -0.40 -18.28 -12.69
C ALA A 339 -0.20 -18.55 -14.20
N ALA A 340 -0.96 -19.50 -14.75
CA ALA A 340 -0.95 -19.75 -16.20
C ALA A 340 -1.41 -18.52 -16.99
N ALA A 341 -2.43 -17.81 -16.50
CA ALA A 341 -2.95 -16.58 -17.13
C ALA A 341 -2.01 -15.38 -16.97
N MET A 342 -1.04 -15.38 -16.06
CA MET A 342 0.00 -14.35 -15.92
C MET A 342 1.02 -14.37 -17.06
N THR A 343 1.10 -15.47 -17.81
CA THR A 343 2.06 -15.61 -18.91
C THR A 343 1.81 -14.53 -19.98
N GLY A 344 2.87 -13.83 -20.40
CA GLY A 344 2.80 -12.81 -21.44
C GLY A 344 2.27 -11.45 -21.00
N ARG A 345 1.98 -11.24 -19.69
CA ARG A 345 1.47 -9.95 -19.17
C ARG A 345 2.56 -8.96 -18.74
N GLY A 346 3.80 -9.19 -19.14
CA GLY A 346 4.91 -8.25 -18.87
C GLY A 346 5.46 -8.28 -17.45
N ALA A 347 4.94 -9.12 -16.56
CA ALA A 347 5.51 -9.37 -15.25
C ALA A 347 6.60 -10.45 -15.34
N ARG A 348 7.75 -10.23 -14.68
CA ARG A 348 8.79 -11.25 -14.56
C ARG A 348 8.36 -12.27 -13.51
N PRO A 349 8.16 -13.56 -13.87
CA PRO A 349 7.79 -14.60 -12.92
C PRO A 349 8.97 -15.05 -12.08
N PHE A 350 8.68 -15.48 -10.87
CA PHE A 350 9.55 -16.32 -10.03
C PHE A 350 9.04 -17.76 -10.05
N VAL A 351 9.72 -18.67 -9.32
CA VAL A 351 9.30 -20.06 -9.29
C VAL A 351 7.98 -20.20 -8.52
N GLY A 352 7.06 -20.94 -9.09
CA GLY A 352 5.75 -21.22 -8.51
C GLY A 352 4.77 -21.74 -9.56
N PRO A 353 3.54 -22.07 -9.16
CA PRO A 353 3.00 -22.04 -7.79
C PRO A 353 3.79 -22.94 -6.82
N PHE A 354 4.07 -22.39 -5.62
CA PHE A 354 4.84 -23.08 -4.60
C PHE A 354 3.91 -23.43 -3.41
N PRO A 355 3.58 -24.70 -3.18
CA PRO A 355 2.74 -25.11 -2.07
C PRO A 355 3.54 -25.13 -0.76
N VAL A 356 2.98 -24.51 0.29
CA VAL A 356 3.50 -24.58 1.65
C VAL A 356 2.86 -25.80 2.34
N THR A 357 3.66 -26.84 2.59
CA THR A 357 3.17 -28.13 3.08
C THR A 357 3.40 -28.36 4.57
N GLY A 358 4.13 -27.48 5.25
CA GLY A 358 4.45 -27.61 6.66
C GLY A 358 4.42 -26.30 7.41
N GLY A 359 4.39 -26.39 8.76
CA GLY A 359 4.33 -25.23 9.64
C GLY A 359 2.96 -24.56 9.70
N PRO A 360 2.85 -23.42 10.38
CA PRO A 360 1.57 -22.74 10.60
C PRO A 360 0.93 -22.18 9.34
N ALA A 361 1.72 -21.88 8.30
CA ALA A 361 1.24 -21.43 6.99
C ALA A 361 0.90 -22.58 6.02
N ALA A 362 0.96 -23.83 6.46
CA ALA A 362 0.60 -24.99 5.62
C ALA A 362 -0.84 -24.87 5.13
N GLY A 363 -1.06 -25.19 3.85
CA GLY A 363 -2.36 -25.07 3.17
C GLY A 363 -2.42 -23.92 2.17
N GLN A 364 -1.48 -22.98 2.21
CA GLN A 364 -1.36 -21.96 1.18
C GLN A 364 -0.46 -22.40 0.01
N SER A 365 -0.69 -21.80 -1.13
CA SER A 365 0.21 -21.82 -2.29
C SER A 365 0.47 -20.38 -2.74
N ILE A 366 1.71 -20.08 -3.08
CA ILE A 366 2.18 -18.75 -3.42
C ILE A 366 2.90 -18.71 -4.76
N ASN A 367 2.88 -17.57 -5.44
CA ASN A 367 3.69 -17.32 -6.63
C ASN A 367 4.01 -15.84 -6.76
N TYR A 368 5.31 -15.52 -6.71
CA TYR A 368 5.79 -14.15 -6.81
C TYR A 368 6.04 -13.72 -8.25
N TYR A 369 5.84 -12.42 -8.51
CA TYR A 369 6.11 -11.75 -9.78
C TYR A 369 6.75 -10.39 -9.52
N LEU A 370 7.52 -9.87 -10.48
CA LEU A 370 7.92 -8.47 -10.54
C LEU A 370 7.24 -7.83 -11.76
N PRO A 371 6.09 -7.18 -11.55
CA PRO A 371 5.37 -6.45 -12.59
C PRO A 371 6.06 -5.12 -12.95
N PRO A 372 5.66 -4.47 -14.07
CA PRO A 372 6.29 -3.23 -14.54
C PRO A 372 5.95 -1.97 -13.71
N LEU A 373 5.57 -2.14 -12.45
CA LEU A 373 5.29 -1.05 -11.50
C LEU A 373 6.37 -0.89 -10.42
N GLY A 374 7.37 -1.80 -10.37
CA GLY A 374 8.51 -1.67 -9.46
C GLY A 374 8.33 -2.26 -8.07
N HIS A 375 7.12 -2.73 -7.74
CA HIS A 375 6.81 -3.46 -6.51
C HIS A 375 6.52 -4.92 -6.82
N TYR A 376 6.83 -5.83 -5.90
CA TYR A 376 6.54 -7.23 -6.10
C TYR A 376 5.05 -7.50 -5.93
N LEU A 377 4.53 -8.45 -6.72
CA LEU A 377 3.20 -9.03 -6.59
C LEU A 377 3.33 -10.47 -6.14
N GLU A 378 2.52 -10.85 -5.17
CA GLU A 378 2.28 -12.24 -4.82
C GLU A 378 0.87 -12.65 -5.24
N LEU A 379 0.72 -13.77 -5.94
CA LEU A 379 -0.55 -14.50 -6.00
C LEU A 379 -0.56 -15.51 -4.86
N ILE A 380 -1.64 -15.50 -4.06
CA ILE A 380 -1.83 -16.41 -2.92
C ILE A 380 -3.17 -17.12 -3.02
N SER A 381 -3.19 -18.39 -2.63
CA SER A 381 -4.41 -19.20 -2.54
C SER A 381 -4.32 -20.19 -1.38
N TYR A 382 -5.35 -20.24 -0.55
CA TYR A 382 -5.52 -21.18 0.57
C TYR A 382 -6.99 -21.57 0.70
N PRO A 383 -7.56 -22.30 -0.29
CA PRO A 383 -9.01 -22.52 -0.38
C PRO A 383 -9.60 -23.26 0.82
N ASN A 384 -8.80 -24.06 1.49
CA ASN A 384 -9.20 -24.84 2.68
C ASN A 384 -8.73 -24.20 4.01
N GLY A 385 -8.18 -22.97 3.96
CA GLY A 385 -7.54 -22.32 5.10
C GLY A 385 -6.09 -22.74 5.30
N MET A 386 -5.44 -22.13 6.28
CA MET A 386 -4.08 -22.42 6.71
C MET A 386 -4.07 -23.11 8.09
N ALA A 387 -3.03 -23.89 8.36
CA ALA A 387 -2.96 -24.72 9.57
C ALA A 387 -3.11 -23.93 10.87
N TYR A 388 -2.58 -22.68 10.95
CA TYR A 388 -2.69 -21.83 12.13
C TYR A 388 -4.14 -21.48 12.49
N GLU A 389 -5.08 -21.47 11.52
CA GLU A 389 -6.49 -21.09 11.75
C GLU A 389 -7.18 -22.05 12.75
N ALA A 390 -6.69 -23.29 12.88
CA ALA A 390 -7.23 -24.26 13.82
C ALA A 390 -6.99 -23.87 15.30
N THR A 391 -6.00 -23.03 15.58
CA THR A 391 -5.61 -22.67 16.95
C THR A 391 -5.67 -21.16 17.22
N ALA A 392 -5.80 -20.33 16.20
CA ALA A 392 -5.86 -18.88 16.33
C ALA A 392 -7.25 -18.43 16.84
N PRO A 393 -7.34 -17.74 17.99
CA PRO A 393 -8.61 -17.21 18.49
C PRO A 393 -9.24 -16.18 17.54
N ILE A 394 -8.39 -15.38 16.90
CA ILE A 394 -8.76 -14.39 15.90
C ILE A 394 -7.85 -14.66 14.68
N PRO A 395 -8.35 -15.29 13.61
CA PRO A 395 -7.56 -15.54 12.40
C PRO A 395 -7.30 -14.23 11.64
N LEU A 396 -6.37 -14.26 10.69
CA LEU A 396 -6.17 -13.19 9.72
C LEU A 396 -7.48 -12.93 8.96
N TRP A 397 -7.65 -11.69 8.55
CA TRP A 397 -8.74 -11.38 7.64
C TRP A 397 -8.44 -12.00 6.27
N SER A 398 -9.46 -12.40 5.53
CA SER A 398 -9.31 -13.02 4.23
C SER A 398 -10.37 -12.54 3.25
N PRO A 399 -10.00 -12.22 1.99
CA PRO A 399 -10.98 -11.88 0.95
C PRO A 399 -12.02 -12.96 0.68
N ARG A 400 -11.77 -14.20 1.10
CA ARG A 400 -12.73 -15.33 1.02
C ARG A 400 -13.90 -15.19 1.98
N LYS A 401 -13.67 -14.51 3.11
CA LYS A 401 -14.63 -14.37 4.22
C LYS A 401 -14.61 -12.92 4.73
N PRO A 402 -15.08 -11.96 3.92
CA PRO A 402 -14.90 -10.52 4.22
C PRO A 402 -15.62 -10.05 5.49
N GLY A 403 -16.60 -10.77 5.99
CA GLY A 403 -17.31 -10.48 7.25
C GLY A 403 -16.81 -11.28 8.47
N GLY A 404 -15.71 -11.99 8.35
CA GLY A 404 -15.16 -12.92 9.36
C GLY A 404 -14.09 -12.34 10.26
#